data_1850637aa94f820c0893a6cbb07ba025
#
_entry.id   1850637aa94f820c0893a6cbb07ba025
#
_cell.length_a   1.000
_cell.length_b   1.000
_cell.length_c   1.000
_cell.angle_alpha   90.00
_cell.angle_beta   90.00
_cell.angle_gamma   90.00
#
_symmetry.space_group_name_H-M   'P 1'
#
loop_
_entity.id
_entity.type
_entity.pdbx_description
1 polymer ?
#
loop_
_entity_poly.entity_id
_entity_poly.type
_entity_poly.pdbx_seq_one_letter_code
_entity_poly.pdbx_strand_id
1 'polypeptide(L)'
;MKRQKKKYVIIGAGAVAVLAAVTLIAEGISYFSAETVDTKEGLAIIKAAEKENVKDIEKKINKLDTKDKLESQEASGEINYKSLFSSSVVMGDSISAAFTEYDLLNASSVVAKIGVELDELDDQIKTVADINPQVIFLSYGMNDVIATNGDTDLFIKEYKAVIDQLRKKLPDTTLYVNSIFPVSAAKQEEK
;
A
#
# COMPACT_ATOMS: atom_id res chain seq x y z
N MET A 1 -82.63 -38.44 -11.41
CA MET A 1 -81.53 -38.98 -10.58
C MET A 1 -80.15 -38.96 -11.28
N LYS A 2 -80.01 -39.27 -12.56
CA LYS A 2 -78.67 -39.29 -13.21
C LYS A 2 -77.92 -37.93 -13.28
N ARG A 3 -78.60 -36.77 -13.36
CA ARG A 3 -78.03 -35.47 -13.51
C ARG A 3 -77.36 -34.93 -12.20
N GLN A 4 -77.90 -35.31 -11.05
CA GLN A 4 -77.32 -34.97 -9.74
C GLN A 4 -76.04 -35.76 -9.50
N LYS A 5 -76.00 -37.05 -9.78
CA LYS A 5 -74.77 -37.89 -9.57
C LYS A 5 -73.57 -37.36 -10.43
N LYS A 6 -73.78 -36.84 -11.66
CA LYS A 6 -72.76 -36.22 -12.49
C LYS A 6 -72.18 -34.98 -11.88
N LYS A 7 -72.99 -34.12 -11.23
CA LYS A 7 -72.50 -32.92 -10.51
C LYS A 7 -71.56 -33.27 -9.34
N TYR A 8 -71.97 -34.27 -8.56
CA TYR A 8 -71.08 -34.67 -7.40
C TYR A 8 -69.79 -35.33 -7.84
N VAL A 9 -69.80 -36.07 -8.96
CA VAL A 9 -68.56 -36.66 -9.52
C VAL A 9 -67.60 -35.52 -10.05
N ILE A 10 -68.15 -34.51 -10.69
CA ILE A 10 -67.35 -33.38 -11.22
C ILE A 10 -66.79 -32.56 -10.03
N ILE A 11 -67.58 -32.30 -9.02
CA ILE A 11 -67.14 -31.59 -7.81
C ILE A 11 -66.07 -32.41 -7.08
N GLY A 12 -66.25 -33.72 -6.93
CA GLY A 12 -65.26 -34.63 -6.32
C GLY A 12 -63.95 -34.68 -7.11
N ALA A 13 -64.02 -34.78 -8.42
CA ALA A 13 -62.82 -34.74 -9.27
C ALA A 13 -62.07 -33.40 -9.21
N GLY A 14 -62.79 -32.30 -9.13
CA GLY A 14 -62.21 -30.96 -8.94
C GLY A 14 -61.52 -30.82 -7.60
N ALA A 15 -62.13 -31.32 -6.54
CA ALA A 15 -61.52 -31.27 -5.18
C ALA A 15 -60.24 -32.15 -5.09
N VAL A 16 -60.21 -33.29 -5.73
CA VAL A 16 -58.99 -34.15 -5.79
C VAL A 16 -57.87 -33.46 -6.60
N ALA A 17 -58.23 -32.82 -7.75
CA ALA A 17 -57.25 -32.08 -8.54
C ALA A 17 -56.64 -30.89 -7.80
N VAL A 18 -57.43 -30.16 -7.01
CA VAL A 18 -56.94 -29.05 -6.17
C VAL A 18 -56.05 -29.57 -5.04
N LEU A 19 -56.43 -30.66 -4.40
CA LEU A 19 -55.58 -31.29 -3.36
C LEU A 19 -54.25 -31.77 -3.92
N ALA A 20 -54.24 -32.40 -5.11
CA ALA A 20 -53.01 -32.83 -5.78
C ALA A 20 -52.13 -31.64 -6.19
N ALA A 21 -52.71 -30.53 -6.65
CA ALA A 21 -51.97 -29.32 -6.96
C ALA A 21 -51.36 -28.66 -5.71
N VAL A 22 -52.06 -28.63 -4.57
CA VAL A 22 -51.55 -28.10 -3.31
C VAL A 22 -50.41 -28.95 -2.76
N THR A 23 -50.51 -30.31 -2.87
CA THR A 23 -49.41 -31.19 -2.42
C THR A 23 -48.18 -31.04 -3.32
N LEU A 24 -48.31 -30.93 -4.62
CA LEU A 24 -47.19 -30.68 -5.56
C LEU A 24 -46.52 -29.32 -5.33
N ILE A 25 -47.31 -28.29 -5.00
CA ILE A 25 -46.75 -26.97 -4.63
C ILE A 25 -46.04 -27.05 -3.28
N ALA A 26 -46.58 -27.73 -2.29
CA ALA A 26 -45.95 -27.89 -0.98
C ALA A 26 -44.64 -28.69 -1.06
N GLU A 27 -44.61 -29.76 -1.87
CA GLU A 27 -43.37 -30.51 -2.12
C GLU A 27 -42.36 -29.70 -2.94
N GLY A 28 -42.82 -28.93 -3.92
CA GLY A 28 -41.97 -28.02 -4.69
C GLY A 28 -41.33 -26.94 -3.82
N ILE A 29 -42.10 -26.34 -2.89
CA ILE A 29 -41.59 -25.36 -1.94
C ILE A 29 -40.59 -26.01 -0.96
N SER A 30 -40.89 -27.23 -0.51
CA SER A 30 -39.98 -28.00 0.34
C SER A 30 -38.65 -28.34 -0.37
N TYR A 31 -38.69 -28.66 -1.66
CA TYR A 31 -37.51 -28.95 -2.45
C TYR A 31 -36.65 -27.70 -2.75
N PHE A 32 -37.29 -26.54 -2.92
CA PHE A 32 -36.62 -25.24 -3.11
C PHE A 32 -36.19 -24.61 -1.77
N SER A 33 -36.73 -25.04 -0.63
CA SER A 33 -36.29 -24.63 0.71
C SER A 33 -35.12 -25.47 1.24
N ALA A 34 -34.55 -26.32 0.37
CA ALA A 34 -33.43 -27.19 0.71
C ALA A 34 -32.16 -26.34 0.92
N GLU A 35 -31.60 -26.58 2.05
CA GLU A 35 -30.30 -26.14 2.54
C GLU A 35 -30.10 -24.62 2.60
N THR A 36 -30.50 -24.04 3.71
CA THR A 36 -29.85 -22.82 4.15
C THR A 36 -28.38 -23.14 4.34
N VAL A 37 -27.56 -22.85 3.31
CA VAL A 37 -26.11 -22.87 3.43
C VAL A 37 -25.78 -21.99 4.64
N ASP A 38 -25.20 -22.55 5.67
CA ASP A 38 -24.76 -21.78 6.84
C ASP A 38 -23.60 -20.86 6.41
N THR A 39 -23.96 -19.64 6.03
CA THR A 39 -23.01 -18.61 5.57
C THR A 39 -22.38 -17.85 6.76
N LYS A 40 -22.70 -18.24 8.01
CA LYS A 40 -22.24 -17.49 9.20
C LYS A 40 -20.72 -17.48 9.30
N GLU A 41 -20.09 -18.60 9.02
CA GLU A 41 -18.64 -18.73 9.05
C GLU A 41 -17.97 -17.89 7.93
N GLY A 42 -18.49 -17.98 6.71
CA GLY A 42 -18.04 -17.15 5.61
C GLY A 42 -18.25 -15.65 5.85
N LEU A 43 -19.42 -15.28 6.40
CA LEU A 43 -19.72 -13.89 6.76
C LEU A 43 -18.82 -13.36 7.88
N ALA A 44 -18.45 -14.21 8.85
CA ALA A 44 -17.50 -13.87 9.90
C ALA A 44 -16.09 -13.61 9.35
N ILE A 45 -15.64 -14.41 8.39
CA ILE A 45 -14.35 -14.24 7.71
C ILE A 45 -14.34 -12.93 6.92
N ILE A 46 -15.40 -12.63 6.15
CA ILE A 46 -15.53 -11.39 5.38
C ILE A 46 -15.52 -10.18 6.32
N LYS A 47 -16.32 -10.21 7.40
CA LYS A 47 -16.35 -9.12 8.38
C LYS A 47 -15.04 -8.94 9.15
N ALA A 48 -14.27 -10.00 9.34
CA ALA A 48 -12.93 -9.91 9.92
C ALA A 48 -11.95 -9.25 8.93
N ALA A 49 -12.01 -9.66 7.66
CA ALA A 49 -11.22 -9.07 6.58
C ALA A 49 -11.57 -7.59 6.32
N GLU A 50 -12.84 -7.21 6.41
CA GLU A 50 -13.28 -5.80 6.29
C GLU A 50 -12.76 -4.90 7.43
N LYS A 51 -12.42 -5.48 8.59
CA LYS A 51 -11.84 -4.74 9.73
C LYS A 51 -10.33 -4.61 9.62
N GLU A 52 -9.67 -5.42 8.81
CA GLU A 52 -8.23 -5.25 8.55
C GLU A 52 -8.02 -3.94 7.78
N ASN A 53 -7.10 -3.12 8.28
CA ASN A 53 -6.75 -1.85 7.64
C ASN A 53 -6.10 -2.15 6.29
N VAL A 54 -6.71 -1.66 5.20
CA VAL A 54 -6.21 -1.83 3.82
C VAL A 54 -4.73 -1.47 3.72
N LYS A 55 -4.29 -0.41 4.43
CA LYS A 55 -2.88 0.00 4.50
C LYS A 55 -1.95 -1.08 5.08
N ASP A 56 -2.42 -1.85 6.06
CA ASP A 56 -1.59 -2.91 6.66
C ASP A 56 -1.48 -4.12 5.72
N ILE A 57 -2.54 -4.40 4.97
CA ILE A 57 -2.54 -5.43 3.92
C ILE A 57 -1.61 -5.01 2.77
N GLU A 58 -1.71 -3.76 2.31
CA GLU A 58 -0.81 -3.23 1.28
C GLU A 58 0.65 -3.25 1.72
N LYS A 59 0.96 -2.89 2.97
CA LYS A 59 2.32 -3.01 3.53
C LYS A 59 2.83 -4.46 3.51
N LYS A 60 1.98 -5.42 3.87
CA LYS A 60 2.35 -6.86 3.84
C LYS A 60 2.60 -7.33 2.40
N ILE A 61 1.71 -6.98 1.46
CA ILE A 61 1.84 -7.33 0.05
C ILE A 61 3.14 -6.75 -0.52
N ASN A 62 3.37 -5.45 -0.34
CA ASN A 62 4.56 -4.79 -0.85
C ASN A 62 5.86 -5.36 -0.26
N LYS A 63 5.83 -5.75 1.03
CA LYS A 63 6.98 -6.41 1.67
C LYS A 63 7.26 -7.80 1.08
N LEU A 64 6.21 -8.56 0.77
CA LEU A 64 6.33 -9.87 0.13
C LEU A 64 6.83 -9.72 -1.32
N ASP A 65 6.23 -8.83 -2.10
CA ASP A 65 6.65 -8.55 -3.47
C ASP A 65 8.11 -8.09 -3.56
N THR A 66 8.56 -7.25 -2.60
CA THR A 66 9.95 -6.81 -2.55
C THR A 66 10.88 -7.97 -2.22
N LYS A 67 10.49 -8.85 -1.30
CA LYS A 67 11.27 -10.02 -0.91
C LYS A 67 11.38 -11.02 -2.07
N ASP A 68 10.27 -11.35 -2.72
CA ASP A 68 10.24 -12.28 -3.86
C ASP A 68 11.07 -11.75 -5.05
N LYS A 69 11.01 -10.43 -5.30
CA LYS A 69 11.83 -9.77 -6.32
C LYS A 69 13.32 -9.82 -5.97
N LEU A 70 13.71 -9.59 -4.73
CA LEU A 70 15.08 -9.70 -4.26
C LEU A 70 15.61 -11.12 -4.43
N GLU A 71 14.89 -12.13 -3.93
CA GLU A 71 15.29 -13.54 -4.02
C GLU A 71 15.45 -13.99 -5.49
N SER A 72 14.55 -13.54 -6.39
CA SER A 72 14.64 -13.84 -7.81
C SER A 72 15.82 -13.15 -8.51
N GLN A 73 16.17 -11.94 -8.09
CA GLN A 73 17.30 -11.16 -8.62
C GLN A 73 18.64 -11.65 -8.09
N GLU A 74 18.71 -12.03 -6.81
CA GLU A 74 19.90 -12.68 -6.24
C GLU A 74 20.20 -14.01 -6.96
N ALA A 75 19.17 -14.78 -7.29
CA ALA A 75 19.30 -16.02 -8.03
C ALA A 75 19.76 -15.82 -9.47
N SER A 76 19.45 -14.68 -10.11
CA SER A 76 19.87 -14.33 -11.47
C SER A 76 21.23 -13.62 -11.53
N GLY A 77 21.75 -13.14 -10.39
CA GLY A 77 22.98 -12.35 -10.30
C GLY A 77 22.85 -10.91 -10.83
N GLU A 78 21.64 -10.46 -11.15
CA GLU A 78 21.38 -9.14 -11.73
C GLU A 78 20.34 -8.39 -10.88
N ILE A 79 20.78 -7.37 -10.11
CA ILE A 79 19.92 -6.57 -9.25
C ILE A 79 19.31 -5.41 -10.06
N ASN A 80 17.98 -5.40 -10.17
CA ASN A 80 17.25 -4.28 -10.75
C ASN A 80 16.91 -3.24 -9.67
N TYR A 81 17.78 -2.27 -9.47
CA TYR A 81 17.61 -1.22 -8.48
C TYR A 81 16.32 -0.39 -8.67
N LYS A 82 15.90 -0.13 -9.90
CA LYS A 82 14.64 0.60 -10.20
C LYS A 82 13.42 -0.13 -9.64
N SER A 83 13.40 -1.45 -9.75
CA SER A 83 12.33 -2.29 -9.19
C SER A 83 12.40 -2.33 -7.67
N LEU A 84 13.61 -2.46 -7.10
CA LEU A 84 13.85 -2.52 -5.66
C LEU A 84 13.38 -1.24 -4.95
N PHE A 85 13.66 -0.07 -5.53
CA PHE A 85 13.30 1.23 -4.98
C PHE A 85 11.92 1.75 -5.42
N SER A 86 11.09 0.92 -6.06
CA SER A 86 9.79 1.36 -6.61
C SER A 86 8.80 1.92 -5.57
N SER A 87 8.91 1.50 -4.30
CA SER A 87 8.10 1.99 -3.16
C SER A 87 8.87 2.93 -2.23
N SER A 88 10.08 3.31 -2.61
CA SER A 88 10.98 4.13 -1.81
C SER A 88 11.33 5.43 -2.52
N VAL A 89 11.70 6.44 -1.75
CA VAL A 89 12.20 7.72 -2.26
C VAL A 89 13.55 8.03 -1.62
N VAL A 90 14.51 8.43 -2.43
CA VAL A 90 15.73 9.09 -1.97
C VAL A 90 15.50 10.59 -2.02
N MET A 91 15.49 11.23 -0.85
CA MET A 91 15.48 12.69 -0.69
C MET A 91 16.90 13.18 -0.48
N GLY A 92 17.34 14.15 -1.26
CA GLY A 92 18.72 14.64 -1.10
C GLY A 92 19.09 15.84 -1.94
N ASP A 93 20.38 16.08 -1.97
CA ASP A 93 21.02 17.17 -2.69
C ASP A 93 21.50 16.76 -4.11
N SER A 94 22.52 17.43 -4.63
CA SER A 94 23.11 17.16 -5.94
C SER A 94 23.66 15.75 -6.10
N ILE A 95 24.14 15.12 -5.02
CA ILE A 95 24.65 13.75 -5.07
C ILE A 95 23.50 12.78 -5.34
N SER A 96 22.36 13.01 -4.69
CA SER A 96 21.15 12.20 -4.91
C SER A 96 20.53 12.41 -6.28
N ALA A 97 20.66 13.60 -6.89
CA ALA A 97 20.19 13.88 -8.25
C ALA A 97 20.87 12.96 -9.28
N ALA A 98 22.10 12.55 -9.05
CA ALA A 98 22.85 11.64 -9.90
C ALA A 98 22.13 10.29 -10.11
N PHE A 99 21.33 9.80 -9.15
CA PHE A 99 20.56 8.55 -9.33
C PHE A 99 19.60 8.61 -10.51
N THR A 100 19.04 9.78 -10.80
CA THR A 100 18.18 9.98 -11.98
C THR A 100 19.00 10.29 -13.22
N GLU A 101 20.03 11.12 -13.09
CA GLU A 101 20.88 11.54 -14.22
C GLU A 101 21.59 10.34 -14.88
N TYR A 102 22.06 9.40 -14.08
CA TYR A 102 22.69 8.15 -14.56
C TYR A 102 21.73 6.98 -14.76
N ASP A 103 20.42 7.24 -14.73
CA ASP A 103 19.37 6.23 -14.94
C ASP A 103 19.44 5.03 -13.97
N LEU A 104 19.94 5.24 -12.75
CA LEU A 104 20.07 4.20 -11.73
C LEU A 104 18.74 3.93 -11.02
N LEU A 105 17.94 4.97 -10.77
CA LEU A 105 16.61 4.91 -10.18
C LEU A 105 15.58 5.61 -11.07
N ASN A 106 14.30 5.25 -10.89
CA ASN A 106 13.21 5.96 -11.55
C ASN A 106 13.10 7.40 -11.00
N ALA A 107 12.69 8.34 -11.84
CA ALA A 107 12.48 9.73 -11.44
C ALA A 107 11.46 9.87 -10.28
N SER A 108 10.47 8.97 -10.20
CA SER A 108 9.51 8.91 -9.09
C SER A 108 10.12 8.45 -7.76
N SER A 109 11.31 7.87 -7.79
CA SER A 109 12.03 7.39 -6.60
C SER A 109 13.12 8.35 -6.14
N VAL A 110 13.24 9.54 -6.75
CA VAL A 110 14.27 10.53 -6.41
C VAL A 110 13.63 11.92 -6.28
N VAL A 111 13.78 12.53 -5.11
CA VAL A 111 13.38 13.91 -4.86
C VAL A 111 14.61 14.68 -4.42
N ALA A 112 15.34 15.22 -5.37
CA ALA A 112 16.62 15.87 -5.15
C ALA A 112 16.67 17.26 -5.78
N LYS A 113 17.48 18.15 -5.17
CA LYS A 113 17.71 19.51 -5.66
C LYS A 113 19.18 19.88 -5.47
N ILE A 114 19.80 20.39 -6.52
CA ILE A 114 21.20 20.79 -6.49
C ILE A 114 21.39 21.98 -5.55
N GLY A 115 22.38 21.91 -4.68
CA GLY A 115 22.79 23.00 -3.79
C GLY A 115 21.82 23.31 -2.65
N VAL A 116 20.82 22.46 -2.40
CA VAL A 116 19.81 22.67 -1.36
C VAL A 116 20.39 22.43 0.04
N GLU A 117 19.96 23.23 0.97
CA GLU A 117 20.24 23.14 2.42
C GLU A 117 19.00 22.66 3.18
N LEU A 118 19.18 22.23 4.45
CA LEU A 118 18.11 21.64 5.28
C LEU A 118 16.97 22.60 5.61
N ASP A 119 17.22 23.90 5.62
CA ASP A 119 16.21 24.94 5.87
C ASP A 119 15.39 25.32 4.61
N GLU A 120 15.75 24.78 3.45
CA GLU A 120 15.10 25.06 2.15
C GLU A 120 14.25 23.89 1.60
N LEU A 121 13.88 22.88 2.40
CA LEU A 121 13.31 21.63 1.94
C LEU A 121 11.78 21.60 1.79
N ASP A 122 11.08 22.70 1.97
CA ASP A 122 9.60 22.73 1.98
C ASP A 122 8.98 22.15 0.71
N ASP A 123 9.50 22.47 -0.48
CA ASP A 123 9.01 21.95 -1.76
C ASP A 123 9.30 20.45 -1.91
N GLN A 124 10.48 19.99 -1.47
CA GLN A 124 10.82 18.56 -1.50
C GLN A 124 9.97 17.76 -0.53
N ILE A 125 9.74 18.27 0.68
CA ILE A 125 8.85 17.66 1.69
C ILE A 125 7.41 17.57 1.15
N LYS A 126 6.95 18.60 0.45
CA LYS A 126 5.63 18.57 -0.20
C LYS A 126 5.58 17.49 -1.29
N THR A 127 6.56 17.47 -2.18
CA THR A 127 6.63 16.47 -3.26
C THR A 127 6.64 15.05 -2.72
N VAL A 128 7.44 14.77 -1.69
CA VAL A 128 7.49 13.45 -1.06
C VAL A 128 6.19 13.10 -0.35
N ALA A 129 5.52 14.09 0.26
CA ALA A 129 4.21 13.88 0.87
C ALA A 129 3.13 13.50 -0.17
N ASP A 130 3.18 14.09 -1.37
CA ASP A 130 2.28 13.76 -2.47
C ASP A 130 2.56 12.35 -3.04
N ILE A 131 3.83 11.92 -3.07
CA ILE A 131 4.24 10.56 -3.48
C ILE A 131 3.79 9.52 -2.44
N ASN A 132 3.82 9.85 -1.15
CA ASN A 132 3.46 8.98 -0.02
C ASN A 132 4.21 7.62 -0.04
N PRO A 133 5.56 7.61 -0.05
CA PRO A 133 6.34 6.39 -0.16
C PRO A 133 6.32 5.58 1.14
N GLN A 134 6.66 4.30 1.06
CA GLN A 134 6.81 3.45 2.25
C GLN A 134 8.11 3.73 3.01
N VAL A 135 9.16 4.10 2.27
CA VAL A 135 10.49 4.36 2.80
C VAL A 135 11.06 5.64 2.21
N ILE A 136 11.67 6.45 3.04
CA ILE A 136 12.45 7.62 2.62
C ILE A 136 13.88 7.46 3.12
N PHE A 137 14.84 7.61 2.21
CA PHE A 137 16.26 7.74 2.52
C PHE A 137 16.62 9.22 2.44
N LEU A 138 17.00 9.81 3.58
CA LEU A 138 17.42 11.21 3.68
C LEU A 138 18.94 11.29 3.49
N SER A 139 19.39 12.01 2.47
CA SER A 139 20.81 12.13 2.10
C SER A 139 21.18 13.58 1.91
N TYR A 140 21.31 14.30 3.04
CA TYR A 140 21.66 15.73 3.13
C TYR A 140 22.86 15.94 4.03
N GLY A 141 23.42 17.13 3.99
CA GLY A 141 24.42 17.60 4.93
C GLY A 141 25.69 18.10 4.28
N MET A 142 25.98 17.78 3.01
CA MET A 142 27.19 18.23 2.35
C MET A 142 27.20 19.75 2.16
N ASN A 143 26.07 20.34 1.78
CA ASN A 143 25.91 21.79 1.65
C ASN A 143 25.83 22.46 3.04
N ASP A 144 25.14 21.82 3.96
CA ASP A 144 24.90 22.33 5.32
C ASP A 144 26.17 22.48 6.16
N VAL A 145 27.13 21.56 6.00
CA VAL A 145 28.45 21.67 6.66
C VAL A 145 29.15 22.98 6.30
N ILE A 146 28.99 23.40 5.05
CA ILE A 146 29.57 24.67 4.58
C ILE A 146 28.71 25.86 5.05
N ALA A 147 27.41 25.78 4.88
CA ALA A 147 26.45 26.85 5.22
C ALA A 147 26.45 27.17 6.72
N THR A 148 26.50 26.14 7.56
CA THR A 148 26.57 26.31 9.04
C THR A 148 27.97 26.61 9.55
N ASN A 149 28.97 26.71 8.67
CA ASN A 149 30.39 26.83 9.03
C ASN A 149 30.84 25.75 10.06
N GLY A 150 30.30 24.56 9.96
CA GLY A 150 30.55 23.41 10.83
C GLY A 150 29.87 23.49 12.20
N ASP A 151 28.85 24.34 12.38
CA ASP A 151 28.02 24.36 13.59
C ASP A 151 27.16 23.12 13.68
N THR A 152 27.60 22.15 14.45
CA THR A 152 26.95 20.86 14.63
C THR A 152 25.57 20.95 15.31
N ASP A 153 25.43 21.90 16.25
CA ASP A 153 24.17 22.06 16.98
C ASP A 153 23.08 22.63 16.09
N LEU A 154 23.45 23.62 15.26
CA LEU A 154 22.56 24.17 14.25
C LEU A 154 22.16 23.10 13.24
N PHE A 155 23.11 22.34 12.69
CA PHE A 155 22.87 21.24 11.76
C PHE A 155 21.90 20.20 12.33
N ILE A 156 22.12 19.73 13.56
CA ILE A 156 21.24 18.77 14.22
C ILE A 156 19.84 19.34 14.43
N LYS A 157 19.73 20.62 14.78
CA LYS A 157 18.44 21.30 14.97
C LYS A 157 17.64 21.33 13.66
N GLU A 158 18.28 21.71 12.57
CA GLU A 158 17.66 21.77 11.25
C GLU A 158 17.26 20.38 10.74
N TYR A 159 18.13 19.40 10.89
CA TYR A 159 17.82 18.02 10.50
C TYR A 159 16.62 17.45 11.30
N LYS A 160 16.55 17.72 12.60
CA LYS A 160 15.40 17.33 13.41
C LYS A 160 14.11 18.00 12.93
N ALA A 161 14.15 19.27 12.54
CA ALA A 161 12.98 19.96 12.03
C ALA A 161 12.44 19.31 10.74
N VAL A 162 13.32 18.88 9.83
CA VAL A 162 12.97 18.11 8.63
C VAL A 162 12.32 16.78 8.99
N ILE A 163 12.92 16.01 9.89
CA ILE A 163 12.38 14.72 10.34
C ILE A 163 10.98 14.90 10.96
N ASP A 164 10.81 15.91 11.80
CA ASP A 164 9.53 16.18 12.46
C ASP A 164 8.44 16.59 11.46
N GLN A 165 8.76 17.38 10.44
CA GLN A 165 7.84 17.72 9.35
C GLN A 165 7.43 16.47 8.56
N LEU A 166 8.39 15.61 8.20
CA LEU A 166 8.12 14.37 7.48
C LEU A 166 7.26 13.41 8.29
N ARG A 167 7.57 13.18 9.57
CA ARG A 167 6.77 12.33 10.46
C ARG A 167 5.34 12.84 10.63
N LYS A 168 5.15 14.16 10.66
CA LYS A 168 3.82 14.76 10.77
C LYS A 168 3.00 14.53 9.50
N LYS A 169 3.61 14.64 8.32
CA LYS A 169 2.93 14.45 7.03
C LYS A 169 2.78 12.99 6.63
N LEU A 170 3.76 12.17 7.00
CA LEU A 170 3.92 10.77 6.60
C LEU A 170 4.17 9.88 7.82
N PRO A 171 3.18 9.71 8.70
CA PRO A 171 3.36 9.00 9.98
C PRO A 171 3.69 7.52 9.82
N ASP A 172 3.29 6.92 8.70
CA ASP A 172 3.49 5.49 8.40
C ASP A 172 4.77 5.19 7.61
N THR A 173 5.47 6.22 7.12
CA THR A 173 6.68 6.09 6.32
C THR A 173 7.90 5.81 7.21
N THR A 174 8.72 4.84 6.81
CA THR A 174 9.99 4.58 7.48
C THR A 174 11.05 5.56 6.96
N LEU A 175 11.73 6.25 7.90
CA LEU A 175 12.80 7.20 7.57
C LEU A 175 14.16 6.60 7.89
N TYR A 176 15.06 6.61 6.92
CA TYR A 176 16.49 6.33 7.09
C TYR A 176 17.29 7.61 6.85
N VAL A 177 18.20 7.90 7.75
CA VAL A 177 19.13 9.02 7.61
C VAL A 177 20.49 8.48 7.21
N ASN A 178 20.95 8.86 6.03
CA ASN A 178 22.29 8.53 5.57
C ASN A 178 23.31 9.46 6.22
N SER A 179 24.49 8.94 6.54
CA SER A 179 25.60 9.76 6.97
C SER A 179 26.07 10.68 5.83
N ILE A 180 26.61 11.85 6.19
CA ILE A 180 27.27 12.72 5.22
C ILE A 180 28.45 11.97 4.62
N PHE A 181 28.63 12.07 3.30
CA PHE A 181 29.75 11.44 2.62
C PHE A 181 31.07 12.09 3.00
N PRO A 182 32.11 11.31 3.27
CA PRO A 182 33.41 11.87 3.57
C PRO A 182 34.01 12.53 2.30
N VAL A 183 34.62 13.70 2.48
CA VAL A 183 35.42 14.32 1.42
C VAL A 183 36.78 13.63 1.30
N SER A 184 37.40 13.67 0.12
CA SER A 184 38.73 13.10 -0.07
C SER A 184 39.77 13.79 0.81
N ALA A 185 40.82 13.05 1.21
CA ALA A 185 41.92 13.60 2.04
C ALA A 185 42.57 14.83 1.38
N ALA A 186 42.70 14.83 0.05
CA ALA A 186 43.24 15.99 -0.69
C ALA A 186 42.40 17.27 -0.52
N LYS A 187 41.09 17.15 -0.38
CA LYS A 187 40.16 18.29 -0.16
C LYS A 187 40.14 18.72 1.33
N GLN A 188 40.53 17.87 2.26
CA GLN A 188 40.63 18.21 3.67
C GLN A 188 41.84 19.10 4.00
N GLU A 189 42.91 19.04 3.18
CA GLU A 189 44.13 19.78 3.33
C GLU A 189 44.09 21.20 2.71
N GLU A 190 43.06 21.52 1.92
CA GLU A 190 42.87 22.82 1.25
C GLU A 190 42.23 23.91 2.14
N LYS A 191 42.21 23.74 3.48
CA LYS A 191 41.66 24.73 4.43
C LYS A 191 42.75 25.63 5.02
#